data_d36648b8458923412aa52b78227cef68
#
_entry.id   d36648b8458923412aa52b78227cef68
#
_cell.length_a   1.000
_cell.length_b   1.000
_cell.length_c   1.000
_cell.angle_alpha   90.00
_cell.angle_beta   90.00
_cell.angle_gamma   90.00
#
_symmetry.space_group_name_H-M   'P 1'
#
loop_
_entity.id
_entity.type
_entity.pdbx_description
1 polymer ?
#
loop_
_entity_poly.entity_id
_entity_poly.type
_entity_poly.pdbx_seq_one_letter_code
_entity_poly.pdbx_strand_id
1 'polypeptide(L)'
;MIGGGSWATAIIKMLSNNIREKEIFWWMRNMDAIEHIKKYHHNPNYLSAAEVNIPAANISDNICEIIHAANYIILNVPAAFLKDTLKAVNPEDFKGKKIVSAIKGIVPDENQIIAEFLHEKFAVPFEDILVISGPCHAEEVALEKLSYITIASIDVEAATYFASLLNTRYLKTNVSDDIFGTEYAAVLKNIYAVASGICHGVGYGDNFQAVLISNAIREINRFVDAVHPISRDIKESAYLGDLLVTAYSQFSRNRTFGNMIGKGYTVKSAQLEMNMIAEGYYAASCMHVINKKYKVDMPISRAVYAVLYEKHAPQMEMALLTEKLS
;
A
#
# COMPACT_ATOMS: atom_id res chain seq x y z
N MET A 1 -8.08 -3.02 14.10
CA MET A 1 -7.93 -2.33 12.81
C MET A 1 -7.78 -0.84 13.04
N ILE A 2 -6.72 -0.25 12.53
CA ILE A 2 -6.45 1.19 12.61
C ILE A 2 -6.61 1.80 11.22
N GLY A 3 -7.68 2.57 10.99
CA GLY A 3 -8.03 3.18 9.72
C GLY A 3 -9.45 2.85 9.27
N GLY A 4 -10.10 3.76 8.54
CA GLY A 4 -11.52 3.67 8.13
C GLY A 4 -11.74 3.68 6.61
N GLY A 5 -10.71 3.40 5.80
CA GLY A 5 -10.79 3.43 4.33
C GLY A 5 -11.34 2.15 3.69
N SER A 6 -11.39 2.12 2.34
CA SER A 6 -11.87 0.95 1.57
C SER A 6 -11.15 -0.34 1.96
N TRP A 7 -9.81 -0.30 2.02
CA TRP A 7 -9.03 -1.51 2.33
C TRP A 7 -9.23 -1.98 3.77
N ALA A 8 -9.41 -1.06 4.75
CA ALA A 8 -9.76 -1.42 6.12
C ALA A 8 -11.12 -2.14 6.19
N THR A 9 -12.14 -1.60 5.51
CA THR A 9 -13.47 -2.20 5.43
C THR A 9 -13.42 -3.59 4.79
N ALA A 10 -12.64 -3.76 3.71
CA ALA A 10 -12.46 -5.06 3.05
C ALA A 10 -11.77 -6.08 3.96
N ILE A 11 -10.70 -5.69 4.68
CA ILE A 11 -10.00 -6.59 5.63
C ILE A 11 -10.94 -7.01 6.76
N ILE A 12 -11.73 -6.10 7.30
CA ILE A 12 -12.72 -6.43 8.34
C ILE A 12 -13.73 -7.45 7.82
N LYS A 13 -14.25 -7.25 6.61
CA LYS A 13 -15.15 -8.22 5.97
C LYS A 13 -14.49 -9.60 5.84
N MET A 14 -13.21 -9.66 5.44
CA MET A 14 -12.48 -10.92 5.36
C MET A 14 -12.31 -11.58 6.72
N LEU A 15 -11.89 -10.83 7.74
CA LEU A 15 -11.71 -11.33 9.10
C LEU A 15 -13.03 -11.88 9.68
N SER A 16 -14.15 -11.22 9.43
CA SER A 16 -15.47 -11.65 9.92
C SER A 16 -15.94 -13.02 9.39
N ASN A 17 -15.27 -13.57 8.34
CA ASN A 17 -15.55 -14.94 7.89
C ASN A 17 -14.87 -16.01 8.76
N ASN A 18 -13.77 -15.67 9.45
CA ASN A 18 -12.90 -16.65 10.12
C ASN A 18 -12.79 -16.45 11.63
N ILE A 19 -13.06 -15.24 12.12
CA ILE A 19 -13.01 -14.92 13.55
C ILE A 19 -14.35 -14.35 13.99
N ARG A 20 -14.59 -14.40 15.32
CA ARG A 20 -15.82 -13.84 15.90
C ARG A 20 -15.78 -12.31 15.80
N GLU A 21 -16.84 -11.72 15.34
CA GLU A 21 -16.95 -10.26 15.17
C GLU A 21 -16.66 -9.49 16.46
N LYS A 22 -16.99 -10.04 17.63
CA LYS A 22 -16.66 -9.47 18.95
C LYS A 22 -15.16 -9.42 19.27
N GLU A 23 -14.32 -10.09 18.49
CA GLU A 23 -12.87 -10.09 18.63
C GLU A 23 -12.23 -9.07 17.67
N ILE A 24 -13.03 -8.35 16.87
CA ILE A 24 -12.57 -7.31 15.97
C ILE A 24 -12.82 -5.95 16.62
N PHE A 25 -11.74 -5.16 16.74
CA PHE A 25 -11.78 -3.79 17.23
C PHE A 25 -11.40 -2.84 16.11
N TRP A 26 -12.14 -1.72 15.97
CA TRP A 26 -11.96 -0.81 14.84
C TRP A 26 -11.82 0.64 15.29
N TRP A 27 -10.67 1.22 14.99
CA TRP A 27 -10.43 2.65 15.15
C TRP A 27 -10.62 3.39 13.84
N MET A 28 -11.31 4.52 13.91
CA MET A 28 -11.35 5.50 12.83
C MET A 28 -11.51 6.92 13.38
N ARG A 29 -10.99 7.90 12.64
CA ARG A 29 -11.00 9.31 13.06
C ARG A 29 -12.37 9.99 12.94
N ASN A 30 -13.22 9.54 12.01
CA ASN A 30 -14.47 10.20 11.66
C ASN A 30 -15.61 9.70 12.55
N MET A 31 -16.05 10.54 13.50
CA MET A 31 -17.12 10.22 14.43
C MET A 31 -18.47 9.97 13.74
N ASP A 32 -18.80 10.74 12.68
CA ASP A 32 -20.05 10.54 11.94
C ASP A 32 -20.07 9.15 11.26
N ALA A 33 -18.92 8.72 10.73
CA ALA A 33 -18.79 7.37 10.17
C ALA A 33 -18.91 6.29 11.25
N ILE A 34 -18.33 6.49 12.43
CA ILE A 34 -18.46 5.58 13.59
C ILE A 34 -19.93 5.41 13.95
N GLU A 35 -20.64 6.50 14.18
CA GLU A 35 -22.07 6.46 14.56
C GLU A 35 -22.94 5.84 13.46
N HIS A 36 -22.61 6.12 12.20
CA HIS A 36 -23.30 5.49 11.07
C HIS A 36 -23.10 3.97 11.07
N ILE A 37 -21.85 3.50 11.23
CA ILE A 37 -21.54 2.05 11.23
C ILE A 37 -22.20 1.36 12.42
N LYS A 38 -22.16 1.95 13.62
CA LYS A 38 -22.83 1.43 14.80
C LYS A 38 -24.34 1.22 14.60
N LYS A 39 -24.97 2.10 13.82
CA LYS A 39 -26.42 2.09 13.58
C LYS A 39 -26.84 1.25 12.40
N TYR A 40 -26.07 1.30 11.29
CA TYR A 40 -26.51 0.76 10.02
C TYR A 40 -25.64 -0.43 9.52
N HIS A 41 -24.54 -0.74 10.22
CA HIS A 41 -23.63 -1.83 9.87
C HIS A 41 -22.95 -1.71 8.48
N HIS A 42 -22.80 -0.48 7.97
CA HIS A 42 -22.15 -0.17 6.69
C HIS A 42 -21.25 1.05 6.85
N ASN A 43 -20.09 1.02 6.18
CA ASN A 43 -19.23 2.21 6.11
C ASN A 43 -19.85 3.21 5.11
N PRO A 44 -20.21 4.44 5.55
CA PRO A 44 -20.93 5.39 4.68
C PRO A 44 -20.07 5.94 3.54
N ASN A 45 -18.74 5.93 3.71
CA ASN A 45 -17.81 6.59 2.80
C ASN A 45 -17.07 5.60 1.89
N TYR A 46 -17.00 4.31 2.28
CA TYR A 46 -16.17 3.32 1.62
C TYR A 46 -16.84 1.95 1.60
N LEU A 47 -17.00 1.37 0.40
CA LEU A 47 -17.58 0.04 0.22
C LEU A 47 -18.95 -0.11 0.93
N SER A 48 -19.83 0.84 0.72
CA SER A 48 -21.13 0.94 1.42
C SER A 48 -22.04 -0.30 1.28
N ALA A 49 -21.78 -1.15 0.28
CA ALA A 49 -22.47 -2.43 0.12
C ALA A 49 -21.89 -3.57 1.00
N ALA A 50 -20.72 -3.36 1.61
CA ALA A 50 -20.11 -4.36 2.49
C ALA A 50 -20.69 -4.25 3.90
N GLU A 51 -21.35 -5.30 4.36
CA GLU A 51 -21.88 -5.38 5.73
C GLU A 51 -20.74 -5.61 6.73
N VAL A 52 -20.83 -4.92 7.88
CA VAL A 52 -19.86 -4.95 8.97
C VAL A 52 -20.60 -5.10 10.30
N ASN A 53 -20.57 -6.29 10.89
CA ASN A 53 -21.32 -6.63 12.10
C ASN A 53 -20.47 -6.57 13.39
N ILE A 54 -19.53 -5.62 13.48
CA ILE A 54 -18.73 -5.41 14.69
C ILE A 54 -19.60 -4.82 15.80
N PRO A 55 -19.48 -5.32 17.06
CA PRO A 55 -20.18 -4.72 18.20
C PRO A 55 -19.88 -3.22 18.34
N ALA A 56 -20.89 -2.41 18.59
CA ALA A 56 -20.75 -0.96 18.72
C ALA A 56 -19.68 -0.53 19.74
N ALA A 57 -19.52 -1.29 20.83
CA ALA A 57 -18.48 -1.06 21.84
C ALA A 57 -17.04 -1.26 21.33
N ASN A 58 -16.86 -1.99 20.23
CA ASN A 58 -15.55 -2.26 19.65
C ASN A 58 -15.14 -1.24 18.57
N ILE A 59 -15.96 -0.22 18.33
CA ILE A 59 -15.67 0.84 17.35
C ILE A 59 -15.48 2.16 18.09
N SER A 60 -14.28 2.75 18.00
CA SER A 60 -13.90 3.94 18.78
C SER A 60 -12.99 4.87 17.96
N ASP A 61 -12.98 6.14 18.33
CA ASP A 61 -12.00 7.14 17.89
C ASP A 61 -10.80 7.26 18.86
N ASN A 62 -10.81 6.51 19.96
CA ASN A 62 -9.69 6.39 20.88
C ASN A 62 -8.73 5.28 20.42
N ILE A 63 -7.59 5.67 19.81
CA ILE A 63 -6.64 4.72 19.25
C ILE A 63 -5.98 3.83 20.32
N CYS A 64 -5.67 4.40 21.50
CA CYS A 64 -5.02 3.64 22.57
C CYS A 64 -5.94 2.55 23.12
N GLU A 65 -7.23 2.83 23.27
CA GLU A 65 -8.23 1.85 23.67
C GLU A 65 -8.24 0.64 22.72
N ILE A 66 -8.29 0.91 21.42
CA ILE A 66 -8.30 -0.16 20.40
C ILE A 66 -6.99 -0.94 20.37
N ILE A 67 -5.85 -0.27 20.52
CA ILE A 67 -4.54 -0.94 20.57
C ILE A 67 -4.44 -1.83 21.81
N HIS A 68 -4.87 -1.34 22.98
CA HIS A 68 -4.79 -2.12 24.22
C HIS A 68 -5.68 -3.36 24.20
N ALA A 69 -6.83 -3.30 23.51
CA ALA A 69 -7.79 -4.40 23.43
C ALA A 69 -7.36 -5.56 22.50
N ALA A 70 -6.33 -5.38 21.66
CA ALA A 70 -6.00 -6.33 20.62
C ALA A 70 -4.55 -6.85 20.71
N ASN A 71 -4.32 -8.08 20.21
CA ASN A 71 -2.99 -8.68 20.08
C ASN A 71 -2.36 -8.46 18.70
N TYR A 72 -3.19 -8.36 17.65
CA TYR A 72 -2.79 -8.01 16.29
C TYR A 72 -3.30 -6.61 15.96
N ILE A 73 -2.40 -5.71 15.62
CA ILE A 73 -2.72 -4.33 15.27
C ILE A 73 -2.52 -4.15 13.76
N ILE A 74 -3.60 -4.00 13.02
CA ILE A 74 -3.54 -3.82 11.57
C ILE A 74 -3.56 -2.33 11.25
N LEU A 75 -2.45 -1.80 10.74
CA LEU A 75 -2.30 -0.41 10.33
C LEU A 75 -2.76 -0.26 8.87
N ASN A 76 -3.78 0.56 8.65
CA ASN A 76 -4.39 0.77 7.35
C ASN A 76 -4.84 2.22 7.14
N VAL A 77 -3.90 3.12 7.26
CA VAL A 77 -4.04 4.54 6.93
C VAL A 77 -3.09 4.89 5.79
N PRO A 78 -3.30 5.96 5.01
CA PRO A 78 -2.29 6.40 4.04
C PRO A 78 -0.97 6.69 4.76
N ALA A 79 0.16 6.31 4.13
CA ALA A 79 1.49 6.43 4.74
C ALA A 79 1.80 7.86 5.22
N ALA A 80 1.35 8.87 4.46
CA ALA A 80 1.51 10.28 4.81
C ALA A 80 0.85 10.69 6.15
N PHE A 81 -0.14 9.92 6.62
CA PHE A 81 -0.85 10.22 7.88
C PHE A 81 -0.46 9.28 9.02
N LEU A 82 0.45 8.33 8.81
CA LEU A 82 0.80 7.34 9.83
C LEU A 82 1.38 8.00 11.09
N LYS A 83 2.30 8.96 10.95
CA LYS A 83 2.91 9.70 12.08
C LYS A 83 1.83 10.40 12.93
N ASP A 84 0.94 11.12 12.29
CA ASP A 84 -0.14 11.84 12.99
C ASP A 84 -1.12 10.87 13.64
N THR A 85 -1.42 9.75 12.99
CA THR A 85 -2.30 8.71 13.52
C THR A 85 -1.72 8.09 14.79
N LEU A 86 -0.42 7.83 14.82
CA LEU A 86 0.26 7.20 15.95
C LEU A 86 0.79 8.21 16.99
N LYS A 87 0.48 9.50 16.86
CA LYS A 87 1.03 10.57 17.74
C LYS A 87 0.74 10.35 19.23
N ALA A 88 -0.40 9.76 19.57
CA ALA A 88 -0.80 9.47 20.95
C ALA A 88 -0.33 8.09 21.45
N VAL A 89 0.31 7.29 20.60
CA VAL A 89 0.75 5.93 20.90
C VAL A 89 2.20 5.94 21.38
N ASN A 90 2.48 5.22 22.44
CA ASN A 90 3.84 5.06 22.96
C ASN A 90 4.43 3.69 22.55
N PRO A 91 5.75 3.52 22.55
CA PRO A 91 6.39 2.23 22.26
C PRO A 91 5.86 1.07 23.13
N GLU A 92 5.57 1.34 24.39
CA GLU A 92 5.04 0.33 25.34
C GLU A 92 3.66 -0.21 24.94
N ASP A 93 2.86 0.58 24.20
CA ASP A 93 1.53 0.15 23.75
C ASP A 93 1.60 -0.97 22.71
N PHE A 94 2.73 -1.11 22.02
CA PHE A 94 2.97 -2.18 21.04
C PHE A 94 3.69 -3.41 21.61
N LYS A 95 4.15 -3.34 22.84
CA LYS A 95 4.93 -4.44 23.45
C LYS A 95 4.14 -5.74 23.50
N GLY A 96 4.74 -6.80 22.96
CA GLY A 96 4.14 -8.15 22.90
C GLY A 96 2.97 -8.28 21.92
N LYS A 97 2.80 -7.33 20.99
CA LYS A 97 1.78 -7.37 19.95
C LYS A 97 2.41 -7.60 18.58
N LYS A 98 1.67 -8.24 17.68
CA LYS A 98 2.04 -8.34 16.27
C LYS A 98 1.44 -7.14 15.52
N ILE A 99 2.30 -6.41 14.77
CA ILE A 99 1.89 -5.23 14.02
C ILE A 99 1.82 -5.60 12.54
N VAL A 100 0.65 -5.45 11.94
CA VAL A 100 0.40 -5.81 10.55
C VAL A 100 0.30 -4.54 9.71
N SER A 101 1.27 -4.30 8.83
CA SER A 101 1.20 -3.22 7.86
C SER A 101 0.33 -3.63 6.66
N ALA A 102 -0.78 -2.93 6.46
CA ALA A 102 -1.59 -3.00 5.24
C ALA A 102 -1.41 -1.72 4.38
N ILE A 103 -0.33 -0.98 4.63
CA ILE A 103 0.01 0.28 4.00
C ILE A 103 0.95 0.01 2.83
N LYS A 104 0.55 0.43 1.63
CA LYS A 104 1.36 0.30 0.41
C LYS A 104 2.01 1.65 0.06
N GLY A 105 2.86 2.15 0.94
CA GLY A 105 3.46 3.47 0.85
C GLY A 105 4.71 3.60 1.71
N ILE A 106 5.25 4.80 1.75
CA ILE A 106 6.46 5.16 2.50
C ILE A 106 6.14 6.34 3.41
N VAL A 107 6.73 6.39 4.60
CA VAL A 107 6.53 7.49 5.53
C VAL A 107 7.30 8.71 5.01
N PRO A 108 6.61 9.79 4.58
CA PRO A 108 7.28 11.02 4.15
C PRO A 108 8.11 11.60 5.30
N ASP A 109 9.06 12.45 5.00
CA ASP A 109 10.02 13.09 5.92
C ASP A 109 11.03 12.11 6.54
N GLU A 110 10.59 10.95 7.01
CA GLU A 110 11.48 9.89 7.52
C GLU A 110 12.16 9.12 6.39
N ASN A 111 11.56 9.07 5.19
CA ASN A 111 12.01 8.27 4.04
C ASN A 111 12.19 6.79 4.40
N GLN A 112 11.25 6.23 5.15
CA GLN A 112 11.29 4.87 5.64
C GLN A 112 10.06 4.09 5.18
N ILE A 113 10.24 2.81 4.88
CA ILE A 113 9.13 1.87 4.78
C ILE A 113 8.50 1.67 6.15
N ILE A 114 7.30 1.13 6.20
CA ILE A 114 6.52 1.07 7.44
C ILE A 114 7.23 0.21 8.50
N ALA A 115 7.84 -0.90 8.10
CA ALA A 115 8.57 -1.78 9.01
C ALA A 115 9.77 -1.06 9.66
N GLU A 116 10.57 -0.33 8.88
CA GLU A 116 11.69 0.46 9.41
C GLU A 116 11.20 1.56 10.37
N PHE A 117 10.15 2.28 10.00
CA PHE A 117 9.56 3.31 10.85
C PHE A 117 9.05 2.77 12.18
N LEU A 118 8.34 1.63 12.18
CA LEU A 118 7.86 0.99 13.40
C LEU A 118 9.01 0.50 14.29
N HIS A 119 10.03 -0.07 13.67
CA HIS A 119 11.22 -0.53 14.40
C HIS A 119 11.96 0.63 15.06
N GLU A 120 12.25 1.70 14.34
CA GLU A 120 13.05 2.83 14.85
C GLU A 120 12.29 3.74 15.82
N LYS A 121 10.99 4.00 15.57
CA LYS A 121 10.22 4.95 16.39
C LYS A 121 9.50 4.31 17.56
N PHE A 122 9.10 3.04 17.43
CA PHE A 122 8.30 2.34 18.43
C PHE A 122 8.99 1.12 19.01
N ALA A 123 10.25 0.87 18.64
CA ALA A 123 11.04 -0.28 19.10
C ALA A 123 10.34 -1.64 18.86
N VAL A 124 9.51 -1.73 17.81
CA VAL A 124 8.86 -2.99 17.42
C VAL A 124 9.92 -3.91 16.79
N PRO A 125 10.16 -5.12 17.30
CA PRO A 125 11.05 -6.08 16.64
C PRO A 125 10.55 -6.42 15.23
N PHE A 126 11.47 -6.64 14.29
CA PHE A 126 11.06 -7.00 12.91
C PHE A 126 10.28 -8.33 12.86
N GLU A 127 10.54 -9.25 13.78
CA GLU A 127 9.83 -10.52 13.95
C GLU A 127 8.35 -10.32 14.37
N ASP A 128 8.04 -9.17 14.95
CA ASP A 128 6.67 -8.81 15.34
C ASP A 128 5.94 -7.99 14.26
N ILE A 129 6.60 -7.76 13.11
CA ILE A 129 6.02 -7.02 11.98
C ILE A 129 5.59 -7.99 10.87
N LEU A 130 4.35 -7.83 10.42
CA LEU A 130 3.79 -8.51 9.28
C LEU A 130 3.39 -7.47 8.21
N VAL A 131 3.46 -7.86 6.94
CA VAL A 131 3.10 -6.99 5.80
C VAL A 131 2.07 -7.68 4.93
N ILE A 132 0.99 -6.99 4.61
CA ILE A 132 0.01 -7.42 3.61
C ILE A 132 0.37 -6.81 2.26
N SER A 133 0.67 -7.64 1.26
CA SER A 133 0.98 -7.25 -0.11
C SER A 133 0.19 -8.07 -1.13
N GLY A 134 0.38 -7.79 -2.42
CA GLY A 134 -0.22 -8.55 -3.53
C GLY A 134 -1.34 -7.83 -4.28
N PRO A 135 -1.77 -8.40 -5.42
CA PRO A 135 -2.74 -7.81 -6.34
C PRO A 135 -4.16 -7.86 -5.78
N CYS A 136 -4.57 -6.80 -5.07
CA CYS A 136 -5.84 -6.81 -4.38
C CYS A 136 -6.44 -5.40 -4.30
N HIS A 137 -7.52 -5.18 -5.05
CA HIS A 137 -8.34 -3.98 -4.93
C HIS A 137 -9.47 -4.22 -3.93
N ALA A 138 -9.66 -3.28 -3.01
CA ALA A 138 -10.69 -3.36 -1.96
C ALA A 138 -12.10 -3.55 -2.54
N GLU A 139 -12.38 -2.91 -3.67
CA GLU A 139 -13.65 -2.97 -4.38
C GLU A 139 -13.94 -4.38 -4.89
N GLU A 140 -12.94 -5.06 -5.44
CA GLU A 140 -13.09 -6.44 -5.93
C GLU A 140 -13.26 -7.44 -4.79
N VAL A 141 -12.51 -7.26 -3.70
CA VAL A 141 -12.65 -8.09 -2.49
C VAL A 141 -14.03 -7.91 -1.87
N ALA A 142 -14.54 -6.68 -1.79
CA ALA A 142 -15.88 -6.41 -1.27
C ALA A 142 -16.97 -7.11 -2.10
N LEU A 143 -16.75 -7.25 -3.41
CA LEU A 143 -17.62 -7.99 -4.36
C LEU A 143 -17.32 -9.49 -4.40
N GLU A 144 -16.48 -10.00 -3.50
CA GLU A 144 -16.07 -11.42 -3.41
C GLU A 144 -15.45 -11.97 -4.70
N LYS A 145 -14.76 -11.14 -5.47
CA LYS A 145 -13.95 -11.58 -6.61
C LYS A 145 -12.71 -12.30 -6.13
N LEU A 146 -12.35 -13.40 -6.81
CA LEU A 146 -11.17 -14.18 -6.45
C LEU A 146 -9.92 -13.31 -6.46
N SER A 147 -9.29 -13.19 -5.30
CA SER A 147 -8.13 -12.36 -5.07
C SER A 147 -7.02 -13.14 -4.35
N TYR A 148 -5.79 -12.69 -4.51
CA TYR A 148 -4.61 -13.28 -3.89
C TYR A 148 -3.86 -12.21 -3.11
N ILE A 149 -3.47 -12.52 -1.87
CA ILE A 149 -2.58 -11.67 -1.07
C ILE A 149 -1.41 -12.48 -0.53
N THR A 150 -0.33 -11.78 -0.23
CA THR A 150 0.83 -12.34 0.45
C THR A 150 0.98 -11.69 1.82
N ILE A 151 1.19 -12.50 2.83
CA ILE A 151 1.56 -12.07 4.18
C ILE A 151 3.05 -12.31 4.34
N ALA A 152 3.81 -11.24 4.46
CA ALA A 152 5.26 -11.31 4.66
C ALA A 152 5.62 -11.04 6.11
N SER A 153 6.49 -11.87 6.69
CA SER A 153 7.08 -11.67 8.01
C SER A 153 8.35 -12.51 8.16
N ILE A 154 9.32 -12.03 8.92
CA ILE A 154 10.47 -12.83 9.36
C ILE A 154 10.00 -14.03 10.21
N ASP A 155 8.97 -13.83 11.04
CA ASP A 155 8.27 -14.90 11.75
C ASP A 155 7.23 -15.55 10.82
N VAL A 156 7.66 -16.58 10.08
CA VAL A 156 6.84 -17.32 9.11
C VAL A 156 5.65 -18.03 9.78
N GLU A 157 5.77 -18.43 11.05
CA GLU A 157 4.67 -19.05 11.79
C GLU A 157 3.56 -18.03 12.06
N ALA A 158 3.94 -16.84 12.53
CA ALA A 158 3.00 -15.73 12.72
C ALA A 158 2.34 -15.30 11.40
N ALA A 159 3.10 -15.25 10.30
CA ALA A 159 2.56 -14.97 8.96
C ALA A 159 1.55 -16.04 8.53
N THR A 160 1.85 -17.31 8.72
CA THR A 160 0.96 -18.44 8.38
C THR A 160 -0.32 -18.40 9.20
N TYR A 161 -0.22 -18.14 10.51
CA TYR A 161 -1.39 -17.99 11.36
C TYR A 161 -2.26 -16.81 10.90
N PHE A 162 -1.66 -15.63 10.71
CA PHE A 162 -2.42 -14.45 10.28
C PHE A 162 -3.04 -14.64 8.88
N ALA A 163 -2.33 -15.29 7.96
CA ALA A 163 -2.83 -15.65 6.64
C ALA A 163 -4.10 -16.53 6.73
N SER A 164 -4.14 -17.47 7.68
CA SER A 164 -5.31 -18.33 7.91
C SER A 164 -6.55 -17.55 8.33
N LEU A 165 -6.37 -16.42 9.06
CA LEU A 165 -7.47 -15.55 9.47
C LEU A 165 -8.11 -14.77 8.31
N LEU A 166 -7.37 -14.60 7.21
CA LEU A 166 -7.84 -13.87 6.02
C LEU A 166 -8.31 -14.78 4.89
N ASN A 167 -7.90 -16.07 4.89
CA ASN A 167 -8.21 -17.00 3.81
C ASN A 167 -9.71 -17.29 3.76
N THR A 168 -10.33 -17.07 2.59
CA THR A 168 -11.76 -17.30 2.35
C THR A 168 -11.97 -18.04 1.03
N ARG A 169 -13.23 -18.32 0.67
CA ARG A 169 -13.56 -18.88 -0.65
C ARG A 169 -13.13 -17.98 -1.83
N TYR A 170 -13.08 -16.66 -1.61
CA TYR A 170 -12.77 -15.65 -2.62
C TYR A 170 -11.40 -14.97 -2.39
N LEU A 171 -10.70 -15.29 -1.31
CA LEU A 171 -9.36 -14.79 -1.03
C LEU A 171 -8.41 -15.94 -0.71
N LYS A 172 -7.32 -16.04 -1.45
CA LYS A 172 -6.22 -16.97 -1.21
C LYS A 172 -5.03 -16.23 -0.64
N THR A 173 -4.36 -16.85 0.31
CA THR A 173 -3.22 -16.26 1.01
C THR A 173 -1.95 -17.06 0.73
N ASN A 174 -0.85 -16.36 0.43
CA ASN A 174 0.51 -16.87 0.37
C ASN A 174 1.31 -16.31 1.56
N VAL A 175 2.42 -16.93 1.90
CA VAL A 175 3.33 -16.49 2.95
C VAL A 175 4.72 -16.27 2.34
N SER A 176 5.42 -15.24 2.82
CA SER A 176 6.79 -14.89 2.44
C SER A 176 7.59 -14.49 3.69
N ASP A 177 8.90 -14.67 3.65
CA ASP A 177 9.83 -14.19 4.68
C ASP A 177 10.43 -12.80 4.35
N ASP A 178 10.12 -12.26 3.16
CA ASP A 178 10.69 -11.02 2.64
C ASP A 178 9.83 -9.78 2.96
N ILE A 179 9.90 -9.26 4.19
CA ILE A 179 9.18 -8.05 4.59
C ILE A 179 9.71 -6.81 3.84
N PHE A 180 11.03 -6.68 3.68
CA PHE A 180 11.65 -5.52 3.05
C PHE A 180 11.37 -5.47 1.55
N GLY A 181 11.57 -6.58 0.84
CA GLY A 181 11.31 -6.63 -0.59
C GLY A 181 9.84 -6.42 -0.92
N THR A 182 8.90 -6.96 -0.14
CA THR A 182 7.46 -6.78 -0.36
C THR A 182 7.02 -5.34 -0.11
N GLU A 183 7.53 -4.67 0.94
CA GLU A 183 7.20 -3.26 1.19
C GLU A 183 7.81 -2.33 0.13
N TYR A 184 9.10 -2.48 -0.21
CA TYR A 184 9.72 -1.66 -1.26
C TYR A 184 9.08 -1.89 -2.63
N ALA A 185 8.73 -3.13 -2.98
CA ALA A 185 8.01 -3.41 -4.20
C ALA A 185 6.63 -2.74 -4.23
N ALA A 186 5.91 -2.74 -3.10
CA ALA A 186 4.62 -2.06 -2.97
C ALA A 186 4.73 -0.53 -3.05
N VAL A 187 5.85 0.06 -2.66
CA VAL A 187 6.17 1.48 -2.86
C VAL A 187 6.47 1.75 -4.33
N LEU A 188 7.40 0.99 -4.92
CA LEU A 188 7.90 1.19 -6.29
C LEU A 188 6.81 0.99 -7.34
N LYS A 189 5.93 -0.03 -7.19
CA LYS A 189 4.81 -0.22 -8.12
C LYS A 189 3.91 1.00 -8.25
N ASN A 190 3.75 1.79 -7.17
CA ASN A 190 2.96 3.00 -7.20
C ASN A 190 3.61 4.09 -8.07
N ILE A 191 4.94 4.18 -8.05
CA ILE A 191 5.71 5.07 -8.94
C ILE A 191 5.53 4.62 -10.40
N TYR A 192 5.64 3.31 -10.66
CA TYR A 192 5.51 2.77 -12.01
C TYR A 192 4.08 2.86 -12.55
N ALA A 193 3.08 2.80 -11.67
CA ALA A 193 1.70 3.09 -12.07
C ALA A 193 1.52 4.57 -12.47
N VAL A 194 2.21 5.50 -11.80
CA VAL A 194 2.26 6.91 -12.24
C VAL A 194 2.94 7.00 -13.61
N ALA A 195 4.09 6.33 -13.82
CA ALA A 195 4.78 6.28 -15.12
C ALA A 195 3.86 5.75 -16.23
N SER A 196 3.19 4.61 -15.97
CA SER A 196 2.19 4.02 -16.87
C SER A 196 1.09 5.02 -17.22
N GLY A 197 0.57 5.74 -16.22
CA GLY A 197 -0.41 6.80 -16.43
C GLY A 197 0.12 7.95 -17.27
N ILE A 198 1.33 8.44 -16.99
CA ILE A 198 1.96 9.52 -17.78
C ILE A 198 2.11 9.08 -19.24
N CYS A 199 2.65 7.89 -19.50
CA CYS A 199 2.81 7.35 -20.85
C CYS A 199 1.48 7.25 -21.59
N HIS A 200 0.42 6.78 -20.92
CA HIS A 200 -0.93 6.75 -21.50
C HIS A 200 -1.45 8.15 -21.81
N GLY A 201 -1.25 9.11 -20.90
CA GLY A 201 -1.68 10.51 -21.07
C GLY A 201 -0.99 11.24 -22.22
N VAL A 202 0.29 10.94 -22.49
CA VAL A 202 1.04 11.49 -23.63
C VAL A 202 0.81 10.73 -24.94
N GLY A 203 0.01 9.63 -24.92
CA GLY A 203 -0.42 8.93 -26.11
C GLY A 203 0.36 7.67 -26.49
N TYR A 204 1.21 7.11 -25.60
CA TYR A 204 1.84 5.81 -25.83
C TYR A 204 0.82 4.67 -25.72
N GLY A 205 0.92 3.72 -26.65
CA GLY A 205 0.03 2.56 -26.71
C GLY A 205 0.49 1.36 -25.85
N ASP A 206 -0.29 0.27 -25.95
CA ASP A 206 -0.10 -0.94 -25.12
C ASP A 206 1.24 -1.64 -25.35
N ASN A 207 1.80 -1.57 -26.57
CA ASN A 207 3.13 -2.13 -26.87
C ASN A 207 4.20 -1.49 -25.97
N PHE A 208 4.18 -0.17 -25.85
CA PHE A 208 5.12 0.52 -24.98
C PHE A 208 4.83 0.27 -23.51
N GLN A 209 3.55 0.17 -23.11
CA GLN A 209 3.18 -0.18 -21.74
C GLN A 209 3.77 -1.54 -21.32
N ALA A 210 3.77 -2.53 -22.21
CA ALA A 210 4.37 -3.83 -21.95
C ALA A 210 5.90 -3.72 -21.73
N VAL A 211 6.59 -2.92 -22.54
CA VAL A 211 8.03 -2.64 -22.38
C VAL A 211 8.29 -1.92 -21.04
N LEU A 212 7.50 -0.89 -20.73
CA LEU A 212 7.62 -0.15 -19.48
C LEU A 212 7.51 -1.09 -18.27
N ILE A 213 6.50 -1.95 -18.24
CA ILE A 213 6.29 -2.88 -17.11
C ILE A 213 7.40 -3.94 -17.02
N SER A 214 7.88 -4.44 -18.16
CA SER A 214 9.02 -5.37 -18.19
C SER A 214 10.30 -4.74 -17.60
N ASN A 215 10.53 -3.46 -17.84
CA ASN A 215 11.65 -2.74 -17.25
C ASN A 215 11.35 -2.34 -15.78
N ALA A 216 10.12 -2.04 -15.42
CA ALA A 216 9.73 -1.73 -14.05
C ALA A 216 10.00 -2.90 -13.10
N ILE A 217 9.67 -4.14 -13.48
CA ILE A 217 9.97 -5.30 -12.63
C ILE A 217 11.47 -5.56 -12.49
N ARG A 218 12.28 -5.29 -13.54
CA ARG A 218 13.74 -5.34 -13.44
C ARG A 218 14.28 -4.26 -12.49
N GLU A 219 13.69 -3.07 -12.51
CA GLU A 219 14.08 -1.95 -11.65
C GLU A 219 13.74 -2.27 -10.19
N ILE A 220 12.54 -2.87 -9.91
CA ILE A 220 12.22 -3.41 -8.58
C ILE A 220 13.28 -4.41 -8.15
N ASN A 221 13.58 -5.41 -8.97
CA ASN A 221 14.54 -6.46 -8.62
C ASN A 221 15.91 -5.89 -8.25
N ARG A 222 16.46 -5.00 -9.10
CA ARG A 222 17.74 -4.34 -8.80
C ARG A 222 17.74 -3.61 -7.48
N PHE A 223 16.64 -2.90 -7.18
CA PHE A 223 16.56 -2.11 -5.96
C PHE A 223 16.41 -2.98 -4.72
N VAL A 224 15.49 -3.95 -4.73
CA VAL A 224 15.29 -4.81 -3.55
C VAL A 224 16.48 -5.71 -3.26
N ASP A 225 17.22 -6.15 -4.29
CA ASP A 225 18.47 -6.90 -4.13
C ASP A 225 19.60 -6.05 -3.54
N ALA A 226 19.64 -4.75 -3.86
CA ALA A 226 20.61 -3.83 -3.27
C ALA A 226 20.32 -3.49 -1.80
N VAL A 227 19.03 -3.46 -1.43
CA VAL A 227 18.62 -3.15 -0.06
C VAL A 227 18.67 -4.37 0.84
N HIS A 228 18.16 -5.50 0.36
CA HIS A 228 18.03 -6.74 1.13
C HIS A 228 18.34 -7.94 0.22
N PRO A 229 19.61 -8.38 0.12
CA PRO A 229 20.04 -9.41 -0.81
C PRO A 229 19.67 -10.81 -0.30
N ILE A 230 18.49 -11.27 -0.65
CA ILE A 230 18.00 -12.64 -0.41
C ILE A 230 17.55 -13.29 -1.72
N SER A 231 17.45 -14.63 -1.73
CA SER A 231 16.84 -15.33 -2.86
C SER A 231 15.34 -15.07 -2.88
N ARG A 232 14.82 -14.48 -3.98
CA ARG A 232 13.39 -14.24 -4.18
C ARG A 232 12.98 -14.52 -5.63
N ASP A 233 11.74 -14.95 -5.82
CA ASP A 233 11.16 -14.97 -7.18
C ASP A 233 10.34 -13.70 -7.40
N ILE A 234 10.94 -12.75 -8.10
CA ILE A 234 10.31 -11.46 -8.42
C ILE A 234 9.03 -11.59 -9.27
N LYS A 235 8.74 -12.78 -9.82
CA LYS A 235 7.52 -13.05 -10.59
C LYS A 235 6.32 -13.40 -9.72
N GLU A 236 6.51 -13.60 -8.42
CA GLU A 236 5.42 -13.87 -7.50
C GLU A 236 4.39 -12.73 -7.45
N SER A 237 3.21 -13.08 -6.96
CA SER A 237 2.06 -12.15 -6.93
C SER A 237 2.30 -10.90 -6.10
N ALA A 238 3.13 -10.98 -5.06
CA ALA A 238 3.50 -9.83 -4.22
C ALA A 238 4.31 -8.76 -4.98
N TYR A 239 5.04 -9.15 -6.02
CA TYR A 239 5.89 -8.28 -6.84
C TYR A 239 5.25 -8.02 -8.20
N LEU A 240 5.44 -8.93 -9.17
CA LEU A 240 4.95 -8.76 -10.53
C LEU A 240 3.42 -8.65 -10.59
N GLY A 241 2.70 -9.48 -9.84
CA GLY A 241 1.24 -9.45 -9.83
C GLY A 241 0.68 -8.11 -9.34
N ASP A 242 1.21 -7.58 -8.24
CA ASP A 242 0.78 -6.30 -7.67
C ASP A 242 1.19 -5.10 -8.55
N LEU A 243 2.34 -5.19 -9.24
CA LEU A 243 2.75 -4.22 -10.26
C LEU A 243 1.76 -4.20 -11.43
N LEU A 244 1.44 -5.37 -12.00
CA LEU A 244 0.54 -5.49 -13.15
C LEU A 244 -0.84 -4.91 -12.85
N VAL A 245 -1.47 -5.34 -11.75
CA VAL A 245 -2.81 -4.85 -11.40
C VAL A 245 -2.80 -3.34 -11.15
N THR A 246 -1.74 -2.79 -10.55
CA THR A 246 -1.66 -1.37 -10.24
C THR A 246 -1.41 -0.51 -11.49
N ALA A 247 -0.62 -1.03 -12.45
CA ALA A 247 -0.27 -0.30 -13.68
C ALA A 247 -1.38 -0.33 -14.75
N TYR A 248 -2.19 -1.39 -14.78
CA TYR A 248 -3.24 -1.54 -15.81
C TYR A 248 -4.65 -1.23 -15.33
N SER A 249 -4.94 -1.39 -14.04
CA SER A 249 -6.29 -1.22 -13.51
C SER A 249 -6.80 0.23 -13.65
N GLN A 250 -8.07 0.35 -14.01
CA GLN A 250 -8.80 1.62 -14.01
C GLN A 250 -9.06 2.13 -12.59
N PHE A 251 -9.03 1.26 -11.59
CA PHE A 251 -9.16 1.62 -10.18
C PHE A 251 -7.85 2.18 -9.59
N SER A 252 -6.74 2.14 -10.33
CA SER A 252 -5.45 2.64 -9.85
C SER A 252 -5.41 4.15 -9.79
N ARG A 253 -5.46 4.70 -8.59
CA ARG A 253 -5.31 6.14 -8.32
C ARG A 253 -3.99 6.70 -8.85
N ASN A 254 -2.91 5.94 -8.72
CA ASN A 254 -1.59 6.34 -9.22
C ASN A 254 -1.58 6.44 -10.75
N ARG A 255 -2.19 5.47 -11.44
CA ARG A 255 -2.32 5.51 -12.91
C ARG A 255 -3.20 6.68 -13.36
N THR A 256 -4.31 6.94 -12.68
CA THR A 256 -5.19 8.09 -12.97
C THR A 256 -4.44 9.40 -12.78
N PHE A 257 -3.72 9.56 -11.67
CA PHE A 257 -2.88 10.74 -11.42
C PHE A 257 -1.85 10.95 -12.53
N GLY A 258 -1.09 9.91 -12.89
CA GLY A 258 -0.13 9.96 -13.98
C GLY A 258 -0.76 10.34 -15.32
N ASN A 259 -1.95 9.80 -15.64
CA ASN A 259 -2.66 10.14 -16.88
C ASN A 259 -3.05 11.62 -16.95
N MET A 260 -3.48 12.21 -15.84
CA MET A 260 -3.76 13.65 -15.77
C MET A 260 -2.49 14.48 -16.02
N ILE A 261 -1.37 14.10 -15.39
CA ILE A 261 -0.06 14.76 -15.61
C ILE A 261 0.37 14.63 -17.07
N GLY A 262 0.26 13.44 -17.68
CA GLY A 262 0.56 13.22 -19.11
C GLY A 262 -0.30 14.04 -20.05
N LYS A 263 -1.53 14.34 -19.66
CA LYS A 263 -2.46 15.23 -20.39
C LYS A 263 -2.20 16.73 -20.18
N GLY A 264 -1.20 17.09 -19.37
CA GLY A 264 -0.80 18.48 -19.15
C GLY A 264 -1.39 19.14 -17.90
N TYR A 265 -2.07 18.40 -17.02
CA TYR A 265 -2.45 18.93 -15.71
C TYR A 265 -1.21 19.21 -14.87
N THR A 266 -1.24 20.32 -14.12
CA THR A 266 -0.23 20.53 -13.10
C THR A 266 -0.41 19.53 -11.95
N VAL A 267 0.66 19.23 -11.22
CA VAL A 267 0.61 18.36 -10.03
C VAL A 267 -0.49 18.84 -9.07
N LYS A 268 -0.54 20.16 -8.79
CA LYS A 268 -1.53 20.73 -7.89
C LYS A 268 -2.96 20.54 -8.39
N SER A 269 -3.21 20.78 -9.69
CA SER A 269 -4.54 20.60 -10.27
C SER A 269 -4.96 19.13 -10.23
N ALA A 270 -4.06 18.21 -10.58
CA ALA A 270 -4.34 16.78 -10.51
C ALA A 270 -4.66 16.32 -9.09
N GLN A 271 -3.93 16.82 -8.09
CA GLN A 271 -4.20 16.49 -6.66
C GLN A 271 -5.55 17.04 -6.18
N LEU A 272 -5.97 18.21 -6.63
CA LEU A 272 -7.26 18.81 -6.28
C LEU A 272 -8.46 18.07 -6.89
N GLU A 273 -8.30 17.56 -8.12
CA GLU A 273 -9.33 16.77 -8.81
C GLU A 273 -9.51 15.37 -8.19
N MET A 274 -8.50 14.87 -7.50
CA MET A 274 -8.54 13.53 -6.94
C MET A 274 -9.13 13.54 -5.53
N ASN A 275 -10.18 12.75 -5.31
CA ASN A 275 -10.78 12.57 -3.98
C ASN A 275 -9.89 11.80 -2.99
N MET A 276 -8.82 11.17 -3.47
CA MET A 276 -7.95 10.29 -2.67
C MET A 276 -6.49 10.48 -3.08
N ILE A 277 -5.59 10.31 -2.12
CA ILE A 277 -4.14 10.45 -2.32
C ILE A 277 -3.60 9.41 -3.30
N ALA A 278 -2.75 9.86 -4.24
CA ALA A 278 -1.88 9.00 -5.03
C ALA A 278 -0.55 8.80 -4.30
N GLU A 279 -0.37 7.65 -3.68
CA GLU A 279 0.85 7.31 -2.89
C GLU A 279 2.13 7.42 -3.73
N GLY A 280 2.06 7.17 -5.06
CA GLY A 280 3.18 7.27 -5.97
C GLY A 280 3.79 8.67 -6.07
N TYR A 281 3.02 9.72 -5.74
CA TYR A 281 3.57 11.07 -5.65
C TYR A 281 4.61 11.17 -4.54
N TYR A 282 4.27 10.83 -3.31
CA TYR A 282 5.21 10.85 -2.18
C TYR A 282 6.32 9.83 -2.35
N ALA A 283 5.98 8.62 -2.82
CA ALA A 283 6.93 7.55 -3.08
C ALA A 283 8.07 8.00 -4.03
N ALA A 284 7.77 8.74 -5.08
CA ALA A 284 8.78 9.22 -6.03
C ALA A 284 9.84 10.11 -5.35
N SER A 285 9.43 11.00 -4.45
CA SER A 285 10.36 11.85 -3.69
C SER A 285 11.19 11.05 -2.70
N CYS A 286 10.54 10.22 -1.89
CA CYS A 286 11.21 9.41 -0.88
C CYS A 286 12.22 8.45 -1.52
N MET A 287 11.82 7.74 -2.59
CA MET A 287 12.71 6.81 -3.30
C MET A 287 13.88 7.52 -3.97
N HIS A 288 13.69 8.76 -4.45
CA HIS A 288 14.81 9.57 -4.93
C HIS A 288 15.84 9.84 -3.82
N VAL A 289 15.40 10.13 -2.61
CA VAL A 289 16.28 10.34 -1.44
C VAL A 289 16.97 9.05 -1.02
N ILE A 290 16.20 7.97 -0.87
CA ILE A 290 16.72 6.65 -0.46
C ILE A 290 17.75 6.13 -1.46
N ASN A 291 17.49 6.27 -2.76
CA ASN A 291 18.40 5.78 -3.79
C ASN A 291 19.74 6.54 -3.86
N LYS A 292 19.87 7.71 -3.27
CA LYS A 292 21.18 8.35 -3.10
C LYS A 292 22.16 7.51 -2.27
N LYS A 293 21.62 6.72 -1.33
CA LYS A 293 22.39 5.77 -0.50
C LYS A 293 22.80 4.53 -1.30
N TYR A 294 21.84 3.94 -2.04
CA TYR A 294 22.05 2.64 -2.71
C TYR A 294 22.63 2.77 -4.13
N LYS A 295 22.41 3.91 -4.80
CA LYS A 295 22.91 4.24 -6.14
C LYS A 295 22.52 3.22 -7.21
N VAL A 296 21.33 2.67 -7.10
CA VAL A 296 20.77 1.72 -8.06
C VAL A 296 20.35 2.46 -9.33
N ASP A 297 20.58 1.84 -10.49
CA ASP A 297 20.06 2.37 -11.77
C ASP A 297 18.54 2.19 -11.85
N MET A 298 17.81 3.30 -11.76
CA MET A 298 16.34 3.36 -11.69
C MET A 298 15.78 4.41 -12.67
N PRO A 299 15.91 4.19 -13.98
CA PRO A 299 15.55 5.18 -15.00
C PRO A 299 14.07 5.55 -14.97
N ILE A 300 13.14 4.62 -14.73
CA ILE A 300 11.70 4.90 -14.69
C ILE A 300 11.36 5.75 -13.46
N SER A 301 11.82 5.35 -12.28
CA SER A 301 11.60 6.10 -11.04
C SER A 301 12.20 7.51 -11.15
N ARG A 302 13.39 7.65 -11.75
CA ARG A 302 14.04 8.95 -11.99
C ARG A 302 13.23 9.84 -12.93
N ALA A 303 12.68 9.29 -14.02
CA ALA A 303 11.85 10.05 -14.96
C ALA A 303 10.56 10.55 -14.30
N VAL A 304 9.89 9.71 -13.50
CA VAL A 304 8.72 10.14 -12.73
C VAL A 304 9.08 11.27 -11.76
N TYR A 305 10.19 11.17 -11.05
CA TYR A 305 10.64 12.23 -10.15
C TYR A 305 10.91 13.55 -10.91
N ALA A 306 11.58 13.48 -12.08
CA ALA A 306 11.86 14.66 -12.91
C ALA A 306 10.56 15.39 -13.33
N VAL A 307 9.56 14.64 -13.74
CA VAL A 307 8.24 15.20 -14.14
C VAL A 307 7.54 15.83 -12.92
N LEU A 308 7.47 15.13 -11.79
CA LEU A 308 6.65 15.56 -10.65
C LEU A 308 7.28 16.67 -9.80
N TYR A 309 8.61 16.65 -9.64
CA TYR A 309 9.32 17.53 -8.70
C TYR A 309 10.28 18.53 -9.39
N GLU A 310 10.90 18.15 -10.50
CA GLU A 310 11.78 19.04 -11.26
C GLU A 310 11.02 19.79 -12.38
N LYS A 311 9.72 19.46 -12.56
CA LYS A 311 8.80 20.12 -13.51
C LYS A 311 9.23 19.95 -14.98
N HIS A 312 9.88 18.85 -15.30
CA HIS A 312 10.19 18.51 -16.70
C HIS A 312 8.91 18.19 -17.47
N ALA A 313 8.89 18.52 -18.75
CA ALA A 313 7.75 18.21 -19.61
C ALA A 313 7.55 16.69 -19.74
N PRO A 314 6.34 16.15 -19.46
CA PRO A 314 6.08 14.72 -19.50
C PRO A 314 6.45 14.06 -20.82
N GLN A 315 6.13 14.70 -21.96
CA GLN A 315 6.45 14.20 -23.30
C GLN A 315 7.96 14.06 -23.51
N MET A 316 8.73 15.04 -23.05
CA MET A 316 10.18 15.04 -23.20
C MET A 316 10.85 13.96 -22.33
N GLU A 317 10.44 13.85 -21.05
CA GLU A 317 11.00 12.84 -20.14
C GLU A 317 10.64 11.42 -20.57
N MET A 318 9.42 11.17 -21.03
CA MET A 318 9.04 9.86 -21.54
C MET A 318 9.77 9.51 -22.83
N ALA A 319 10.03 10.48 -23.72
CA ALA A 319 10.85 10.26 -24.91
C ALA A 319 12.30 9.89 -24.55
N LEU A 320 12.92 10.60 -23.59
CA LEU A 320 14.27 10.25 -23.09
C LEU A 320 14.31 8.90 -22.38
N LEU A 321 13.21 8.51 -21.73
CA LEU A 321 13.09 7.21 -21.07
C LEU A 321 13.08 6.07 -22.11
N THR A 322 12.48 6.24 -23.29
CA THR A 322 12.44 5.18 -24.32
C THR A 322 13.82 4.72 -24.75
N GLU A 323 14.82 5.62 -24.74
CA GLU A 323 16.20 5.30 -25.10
C GLU A 323 16.95 4.44 -24.04
N LYS A 324 16.36 4.32 -22.85
CA LYS A 324 16.95 3.60 -21.71
C LYS A 324 16.29 2.26 -21.44
N LEU A 325 15.14 2.00 -22.06
CA LEU A 325 14.40 0.76 -21.87
C LEU A 325 14.76 -0.27 -22.92
N SER A 326 14.66 -1.56 -22.56
CA SER A 326 15.01 -2.70 -23.45
C SER A 326 13.98 -3.83 -23.33
#